data_ff5a332b7cacb71e71f0660765811601
#
_entry.id   ff5a332b7cacb71e71f0660765811601
#
_cell.length_a   1.000
_cell.length_b   1.000
_cell.length_c   1.000
_cell.angle_alpha   90.00
_cell.angle_beta   90.00
_cell.angle_gamma   90.00
#
_symmetry.space_group_name_H-M   'P 1'
#
loop_
_entity.id
_entity.type
_entity.pdbx_description
1 polymer ?
#
loop_
_entity_poly.entity_id
_entity_poly.type
_entity_poly.pdbx_seq_one_letter_code
_entity_poly.pdbx_strand_id
1 'polypeptide(L)'
;MSEKIIVPVLGESITEATVSKWLKNEGDIVEVDEPIVELETDKVNLEVPSPVSGVLSNIVSKDGAVVEVGALLGSVSENDVGK
;
A
#
# COMPACT_ATOMS: atom_id res chain seq x y z
N MET A 1 12.19 -12.34 1.81
CA MET A 1 12.52 -10.92 1.74
C MET A 1 11.25 -10.11 1.76
N SER A 2 11.32 -8.88 2.17
CA SER A 2 10.13 -8.04 2.24
C SER A 2 10.27 -6.86 1.31
N GLU A 3 9.13 -6.43 0.78
CA GLU A 3 9.05 -5.26 -0.09
C GLU A 3 8.24 -4.19 0.59
N LYS A 4 8.66 -2.97 0.44
CA LYS A 4 7.96 -1.85 1.05
C LYS A 4 6.87 -1.36 0.11
N ILE A 5 5.74 -1.02 0.71
CA ILE A 5 4.62 -0.42 -0.01
C ILE A 5 4.71 1.07 0.24
N ILE A 6 4.96 1.82 -0.82
CA ILE A 6 5.09 3.27 -0.71
C ILE A 6 4.03 3.95 -1.54
N VAL A 7 3.79 5.21 -1.23
CA VAL A 7 2.81 6.01 -1.96
C VAL A 7 3.37 6.31 -3.35
N PRO A 8 2.66 5.94 -4.42
CA PRO A 8 3.14 6.22 -5.78
C PRO A 8 2.95 7.70 -6.11
N VAL A 9 3.49 8.08 -7.24
CA VAL A 9 3.25 9.44 -7.75
C VAL A 9 1.78 9.56 -8.05
N LEU A 10 1.14 10.56 -7.42
CA LEU A 10 -0.31 10.73 -7.49
C LEU A 10 -0.73 11.71 -8.59
N GLY A 11 0.18 12.58 -9.02
CA GLY A 11 -0.09 13.57 -10.03
C GLY A 11 0.85 14.75 -9.84
N GLU A 12 0.84 15.65 -10.82
CA GLU A 12 1.80 16.75 -10.82
C GLU A 12 1.61 17.69 -9.63
N SER A 13 0.36 17.89 -9.24
CA SER A 13 0.06 18.82 -8.17
C SER A 13 -0.41 18.13 -6.89
N ILE A 14 -0.41 16.82 -6.88
CA ILE A 14 -0.86 16.05 -5.71
C ILE A 14 0.37 15.48 -5.03
N THR A 15 0.65 15.97 -3.83
CA THR A 15 1.83 15.54 -3.10
C THR A 15 1.50 14.69 -1.88
N GLU A 16 0.21 14.64 -1.49
CA GLU A 16 -0.17 13.85 -0.33
C GLU A 16 -1.57 13.29 -0.53
N ALA A 17 -1.85 12.28 0.27
CA ALA A 17 -3.13 11.59 0.23
C ALA A 17 -3.48 11.14 1.63
N THR A 18 -4.75 10.80 1.82
CA THR A 18 -5.19 10.22 3.08
C THR A 18 -5.48 8.74 2.85
N VAL A 19 -5.03 7.91 3.77
CA VAL A 19 -5.34 6.49 3.70
C VAL A 19 -6.84 6.35 3.98
N SER A 20 -7.59 5.99 2.96
CA SER A 20 -9.02 5.82 3.10
C SER A 20 -9.34 4.54 3.85
N LYS A 21 -8.79 3.44 3.37
CA LYS A 21 -8.92 2.18 4.09
C LYS A 21 -7.94 1.17 3.52
N TRP A 22 -7.61 0.20 4.35
CA TRP A 22 -6.83 -0.95 3.92
C TRP A 22 -7.79 -2.05 3.49
N LEU A 23 -7.53 -2.63 2.33
CA LEU A 23 -8.35 -3.71 1.80
C LEU A 23 -7.91 -5.06 2.33
N LYS A 24 -6.69 -5.11 2.86
CA LYS A 24 -6.12 -6.31 3.46
C LYS A 24 -5.64 -5.98 4.85
N ASN A 25 -5.52 -6.99 5.68
CA ASN A 25 -5.04 -6.83 7.05
C ASN A 25 -3.66 -7.46 7.17
N GLU A 26 -2.97 -7.10 8.25
CA GLU A 26 -1.70 -7.75 8.56
C GLU A 26 -1.94 -9.25 8.68
N GLY A 27 -1.10 -10.01 8.02
CA GLY A 27 -1.23 -11.44 7.99
C GLY A 27 -2.00 -12.01 6.81
N ASP A 28 -2.65 -11.14 6.03
CA ASP A 28 -3.41 -11.59 4.87
C ASP A 28 -2.47 -11.86 3.70
N ILE A 29 -2.85 -12.83 2.89
CA ILE A 29 -2.11 -13.15 1.67
C ILE A 29 -2.52 -12.15 0.59
N VAL A 30 -1.53 -11.60 -0.09
CA VAL A 30 -1.75 -10.66 -1.18
C VAL A 30 -1.01 -11.16 -2.42
N GLU A 31 -1.48 -10.74 -3.57
CA GLU A 31 -0.84 -11.08 -4.84
C GLU A 31 -0.33 -9.82 -5.50
N VAL A 32 0.66 -10.01 -6.38
CA VAL A 32 1.21 -8.88 -7.10
C VAL A 32 0.10 -8.19 -7.90
N ASP A 33 0.13 -6.87 -7.88
CA ASP A 33 -0.86 -6.01 -8.55
C ASP A 33 -2.25 -6.05 -7.92
N GLU A 34 -2.41 -6.76 -6.82
CA GLU A 34 -3.69 -6.77 -6.11
C GLU A 34 -3.82 -5.49 -5.29
N PRO A 35 -4.94 -4.75 -5.43
CA PRO A 35 -5.12 -3.56 -4.59
C PRO A 35 -5.18 -3.94 -3.13
N ILE A 36 -4.39 -3.27 -2.32
CA ILE A 36 -4.31 -3.60 -0.90
C ILE A 36 -4.66 -2.43 -0.01
N VAL A 37 -4.61 -1.21 -0.52
CA VAL A 37 -4.96 -0.04 0.26
C VAL A 37 -5.55 1.02 -0.66
N GLU A 38 -6.53 1.74 -0.17
CA GLU A 38 -7.14 2.85 -0.90
C GLU A 38 -6.65 4.16 -0.34
N LEU A 39 -6.31 5.07 -1.24
CA LEU A 39 -5.89 6.41 -0.89
C LEU A 39 -6.89 7.41 -1.47
N GLU A 40 -7.12 8.48 -0.75
CA GLU A 40 -8.03 9.53 -1.15
C GLU A 40 -7.29 10.84 -1.24
N THR A 41 -7.51 11.57 -2.34
CA THR A 41 -6.94 12.89 -2.52
C THR A 41 -8.06 13.87 -2.78
N ASP A 42 -7.71 15.15 -2.88
CA ASP A 42 -8.70 16.19 -3.19
C ASP A 42 -9.37 15.97 -4.53
N LYS A 43 -8.70 15.29 -5.43
CA LYS A 43 -9.18 15.20 -6.80
C LYS A 43 -9.67 13.81 -7.17
N VAL A 44 -9.01 12.76 -6.69
CA VAL A 44 -9.33 11.40 -7.09
C VAL A 44 -9.07 10.46 -5.94
N ASN A 45 -9.75 9.32 -6.01
CA ASN A 45 -9.44 8.18 -5.15
C ASN A 45 -8.66 7.19 -5.97
N LEU A 46 -7.71 6.52 -5.35
CA LEU A 46 -6.90 5.56 -6.06
C LEU A 46 -6.56 4.41 -5.12
N GLU A 47 -6.04 3.36 -5.71
CA GLU A 47 -5.64 2.17 -4.97
C GLU A 47 -4.18 1.91 -5.20
N VAL A 48 -3.52 1.40 -4.17
CA VAL A 48 -2.11 1.01 -4.27
C VAL A 48 -2.05 -0.50 -4.34
N PRO A 49 -1.48 -1.04 -5.43
CA PRO A 49 -1.36 -2.49 -5.55
C PRO A 49 -0.13 -3.00 -4.81
N SER A 50 -0.17 -4.30 -4.52
CA SER A 50 0.99 -4.94 -3.91
C SER A 50 2.11 -5.06 -4.93
N PRO A 51 3.35 -4.75 -4.54
CA PRO A 51 4.48 -4.89 -5.45
C PRO A 51 4.89 -6.33 -5.70
N VAL A 52 4.53 -7.24 -4.79
CA VAL A 52 4.90 -8.64 -4.90
C VAL A 52 3.80 -9.49 -4.28
N SER A 53 3.83 -10.77 -4.60
CA SER A 53 2.95 -11.74 -3.94
C SER A 53 3.58 -12.15 -2.63
N GLY A 54 2.76 -12.26 -1.59
CA GLY A 54 3.26 -12.65 -0.29
C GLY A 54 2.22 -12.41 0.77
N VAL A 55 2.69 -12.12 1.97
CA VAL A 55 1.85 -11.88 3.13
C VAL A 55 2.06 -10.44 3.58
N LEU A 56 0.96 -9.72 3.78
CA LEU A 56 1.04 -8.36 4.29
C LEU A 56 1.56 -8.44 5.73
N SER A 57 2.81 -8.01 5.91
CA SER A 57 3.48 -8.24 7.19
C SER A 57 3.33 -7.07 8.14
N ASN A 58 3.14 -5.86 7.61
CA ASN A 58 3.12 -4.69 8.47
C ASN A 58 2.32 -3.57 7.81
N ILE A 59 1.50 -2.91 8.58
CA ILE A 59 0.78 -1.71 8.16
C ILE A 59 1.31 -0.56 9.00
N VAL A 60 2.05 0.35 8.34
CA VAL A 60 2.65 1.49 9.02
C VAL A 60 1.67 2.66 9.06
N SER A 61 1.00 2.92 7.94
CA SER A 61 0.05 4.03 7.84
C SER A 61 -1.35 3.45 7.84
N LYS A 62 -2.08 3.70 8.90
CA LYS A 62 -3.39 3.10 9.10
C LYS A 62 -4.48 3.99 8.52
N ASP A 63 -5.72 3.50 8.57
CA ASP A 63 -6.87 4.24 8.07
C ASP A 63 -6.90 5.63 8.67
N GLY A 64 -7.10 6.62 7.82
CA GLY A 64 -7.15 8.00 8.26
C GLY A 64 -5.83 8.71 8.31
N ALA A 65 -4.72 8.01 8.10
CA ALA A 65 -3.40 8.64 8.11
C ALA A 65 -3.20 9.48 6.86
N VAL A 66 -2.54 10.62 7.01
CA VAL A 66 -2.15 11.45 5.88
C VAL A 66 -0.73 11.08 5.51
N VAL A 67 -0.53 10.76 4.25
CA VAL A 67 0.77 10.29 3.75
C VAL A 67 1.17 11.11 2.54
N GLU A 68 2.48 11.19 2.32
CA GLU A 68 3.02 11.92 1.17
C GLU A 68 3.54 10.94 0.14
N VAL A 69 3.73 11.44 -1.08
CA VAL A 69 4.33 10.63 -2.13
C VAL A 69 5.68 10.12 -1.65
N GLY A 70 5.88 8.82 -1.78
CA GLY A 70 7.09 8.17 -1.30
C GLY A 70 7.04 7.72 0.14
N ALA A 71 5.97 8.04 0.87
CA ALA A 71 5.86 7.64 2.27
C ALA A 71 5.61 6.14 2.37
N LEU A 72 6.05 5.57 3.47
CA LEU A 72 5.90 4.14 3.69
C LEU A 72 4.48 3.85 4.18
N LEU A 73 3.79 2.98 3.46
CA LEU A 73 2.44 2.56 3.84
C LEU A 73 2.49 1.27 4.64
N GLY A 74 3.37 0.36 4.30
CA GLY A 74 3.47 -0.92 4.96
C GLY A 74 4.50 -1.77 4.25
N SER A 75 4.46 -3.07 4.50
CA SER A 75 5.39 -3.97 3.84
C SER A 75 4.74 -5.32 3.62
N VAL A 76 5.20 -6.01 2.58
CA VAL A 76 4.76 -7.35 2.24
C VAL A 76 5.95 -8.27 2.37
N SER A 77 5.77 -9.34 3.12
CA SER A 77 6.79 -10.37 3.20
C SER A 77 6.63 -11.28 2.01
N GLU A 78 7.61 -11.24 1.12
CA GLU A 78 7.53 -11.99 -0.11
C GLU A 78 7.48 -13.47 0.19
N ASN A 79 6.51 -14.13 -0.42
CA ASN A 79 6.30 -15.54 -0.16
C ASN A 79 7.23 -16.36 -1.02
N ASP A 80 8.16 -17.01 -0.37
CA ASP A 80 9.19 -17.75 -1.06
C ASP A 80 8.88 -19.24 -1.02
N VAL A 81 7.70 -19.58 -1.47
CA VAL A 81 7.22 -20.95 -1.36
C VAL A 81 7.66 -21.84 -2.50
N GLY A 82 8.39 -21.29 -3.40
CA GLY A 82 8.85 -22.08 -4.52
C GLY A 82 9.86 -23.15 -4.13
N LYS A 83 10.03 -23.31 -2.90
CA LYS A 83 11.03 -24.25 -2.39
C LYS A 83 10.45 -25.54 -2.12
#